data_9b985a6743d2ee75b23e47c0a22ee4c7
#
_entry.id   9b985a6743d2ee75b23e47c0a22ee4c7
#
_cell.length_a   1.000
_cell.length_b   1.000
_cell.length_c   1.000
_cell.angle_alpha   90.00
_cell.angle_beta   90.00
_cell.angle_gamma   90.00
#
_symmetry.space_group_name_H-M   'P 1'
#
loop_
_entity.id
_entity.type
_entity.pdbx_description
1 polymer ?
#
loop_
_entity_poly.entity_id
_entity_poly.type
_entity_poly.pdbx_seq_one_letter_code
_entity_poly.pdbx_strand_id
1 'polypeptide(L)'
;MRKRCYITLGAATDAGGKVVTASSSVSLDGVRRALEGDLVDCPNCGSEGRIVCDGARLACSEDGRRPALEDDLCQCNCSPAPRLLASQQRYRQWLAEPA
;
A
#
# COMPACT_ATOMS: atom_id res chain seq x y z
N MET A 1 -8.91 13.72 13.30
CA MET A 1 -7.81 12.78 12.99
C MET A 1 -8.08 12.09 11.68
N ARG A 2 -7.03 11.84 10.92
CA ARG A 2 -7.09 11.15 9.64
C ARG A 2 -6.65 9.71 9.83
N LYS A 3 -7.32 8.77 9.17
CA LYS A 3 -6.89 7.37 9.16
C LYS A 3 -6.31 6.99 7.81
N ARG A 4 -5.33 6.09 7.84
CA ARG A 4 -4.83 5.42 6.64
C ARG A 4 -4.77 3.93 6.93
N CYS A 5 -5.53 3.14 6.17
CA CYS A 5 -5.61 1.71 6.39
C CYS A 5 -4.39 1.00 5.82
N TYR A 6 -3.98 -0.10 6.45
CA TYR A 6 -2.89 -0.92 5.93
C TYR A 6 -3.30 -1.61 4.65
N ILE A 7 -2.34 -1.75 3.75
CA ILE A 7 -2.51 -2.48 2.49
C ILE A 7 -2.14 -3.94 2.72
N THR A 8 -2.98 -4.82 2.23
CA THR A 8 -2.79 -6.27 2.34
C THR A 8 -2.70 -6.90 0.95
N LEU A 9 -2.24 -8.15 0.90
CA LEU A 9 -2.15 -8.90 -0.35
C LEU A 9 -3.51 -8.91 -1.06
N GLY A 10 -3.50 -8.62 -2.36
CA GLY A 10 -4.72 -8.58 -3.16
C GLY A 10 -5.43 -7.24 -3.19
N ALA A 11 -4.92 -6.23 -2.47
CA ALA A 11 -5.50 -4.89 -2.52
C ALA A 11 -5.41 -4.29 -3.93
N ALA A 12 -6.43 -3.52 -4.31
CA ALA A 12 -6.51 -2.93 -5.64
C ALA A 12 -5.77 -1.60 -5.73
N THR A 13 -5.56 -1.14 -6.97
CA THR A 13 -5.17 0.25 -7.25
C THR A 13 -6.31 0.96 -7.96
N ASP A 14 -6.25 2.29 -8.02
CA ASP A 14 -7.25 3.09 -8.73
C ASP A 14 -7.12 3.01 -10.26
N ALA A 15 -6.14 2.25 -10.76
CA ALA A 15 -5.96 1.98 -12.20
C ALA A 15 -6.28 0.50 -12.53
N GLY A 16 -7.00 -0.19 -11.67
CA GLY A 16 -7.38 -1.58 -11.90
C GLY A 16 -6.29 -2.61 -11.60
N GLY A 17 -5.23 -2.20 -10.92
CA GLY A 17 -4.14 -3.09 -10.54
C GLY A 17 -4.40 -3.84 -9.25
N LYS A 18 -3.43 -4.68 -8.85
CA LYS A 18 -3.56 -5.55 -7.70
C LYS A 18 -2.21 -5.81 -7.07
N VAL A 19 -2.14 -5.74 -5.74
CA VAL A 19 -0.93 -6.11 -4.98
C VAL A 19 -0.75 -7.63 -5.05
N VAL A 20 0.39 -8.06 -5.57
CA VAL A 20 0.65 -9.49 -5.84
C VAL A 20 1.68 -10.11 -4.92
N THR A 21 2.44 -9.32 -4.16
CA THR A 21 3.32 -9.82 -3.10
C THR A 21 3.08 -9.07 -1.80
N ALA A 22 3.32 -9.73 -0.68
CA ALA A 22 3.22 -9.13 0.64
C ALA A 22 4.31 -9.73 1.52
N SER A 23 5.33 -8.94 1.82
CA SER A 23 6.57 -9.41 2.45
C SER A 23 6.55 -9.37 3.97
N SER A 24 5.53 -8.74 4.58
CA SER A 24 5.45 -8.63 6.03
C SER A 24 5.24 -10.00 6.68
N SER A 25 5.80 -10.18 7.88
CA SER A 25 5.49 -11.33 8.72
C SER A 25 4.15 -11.17 9.44
N VAL A 26 3.55 -9.98 9.36
CA VAL A 26 2.28 -9.67 10.01
C VAL A 26 1.12 -9.98 9.09
N SER A 27 0.14 -10.75 9.59
CA SER A 27 -1.13 -10.98 8.89
C SER A 27 -2.25 -10.25 9.61
N LEU A 28 -3.16 -9.68 8.83
CA LEU A 28 -4.32 -8.95 9.33
C LEU A 28 -5.57 -9.71 8.91
N ASP A 29 -6.25 -10.33 9.88
CA ASP A 29 -7.39 -11.22 9.63
C ASP A 29 -7.06 -12.34 8.63
N GLY A 30 -5.84 -12.90 8.74
CA GLY A 30 -5.38 -13.99 7.89
C GLY A 30 -4.81 -13.56 6.54
N VAL A 31 -4.78 -12.26 6.24
CA VAL A 31 -4.21 -11.73 4.99
C VAL A 31 -2.93 -11.00 5.30
N ARG A 32 -1.84 -11.35 4.58
CA ARG A 32 -0.53 -10.79 4.86
C ARG A 32 -0.45 -9.31 4.48
N ARG A 33 0.18 -8.52 5.35
CA ARG A 33 0.37 -7.09 5.14
C ARG A 33 1.47 -6.84 4.10
N ALA A 34 1.26 -5.87 3.22
CA ALA A 34 2.25 -5.46 2.24
C ALA A 34 3.20 -4.40 2.83
N LEU A 35 4.42 -4.36 2.33
CA LEU A 35 5.44 -3.39 2.69
C LEU A 35 5.85 -2.59 1.46
N GLU A 36 6.53 -1.46 1.67
CA GLU A 36 7.10 -0.72 0.54
C GLU A 36 8.04 -1.63 -0.25
N GLY A 37 8.02 -1.48 -1.58
CA GLY A 37 8.80 -2.32 -2.49
C GLY A 37 8.11 -3.62 -2.89
N ASP A 38 6.99 -3.98 -2.28
CA ASP A 38 6.21 -5.13 -2.72
C ASP A 38 5.64 -4.90 -4.12
N LEU A 39 5.38 -5.99 -4.84
CA LEU A 39 5.03 -5.94 -6.26
C LEU A 39 3.54 -5.74 -6.47
N VAL A 40 3.22 -4.95 -7.48
CA VAL A 40 1.85 -4.61 -7.86
C VAL A 40 1.70 -4.85 -9.36
N ASP A 41 0.72 -5.66 -9.75
CA ASP A 41 0.39 -5.83 -11.15
C ASP A 41 -0.41 -4.62 -11.62
N CYS A 42 0.01 -4.00 -12.74
CA CYS A 42 -0.67 -2.85 -13.31
C CYS A 42 -1.07 -3.13 -14.76
N PRO A 43 -2.28 -3.65 -15.00
CA PRO A 43 -2.73 -3.94 -16.36
C PRO A 43 -2.93 -2.68 -17.21
N ASN A 44 -3.13 -1.53 -16.57
CA ASN A 44 -3.33 -0.27 -17.32
C ASN A 44 -2.11 0.11 -18.16
N CYS A 45 -0.90 -0.17 -17.68
CA CYS A 45 0.31 0.04 -18.48
C CYS A 45 1.00 -1.27 -18.88
N GLY A 46 0.39 -2.41 -18.55
CA GLY A 46 0.93 -3.73 -18.90
C GLY A 46 2.23 -4.07 -18.21
N SER A 47 2.52 -3.48 -17.05
CA SER A 47 3.79 -3.71 -16.35
C SER A 47 3.56 -4.03 -14.89
N GLU A 48 4.61 -4.51 -14.24
CA GLU A 48 4.64 -4.72 -12.81
C GLU A 48 5.29 -3.51 -12.15
N GLY A 49 4.65 -3.00 -11.10
CA GLY A 49 5.17 -1.88 -10.34
C GLY A 49 5.58 -2.28 -8.94
N ARG A 50 6.06 -1.29 -8.19
CA ARG A 50 6.46 -1.46 -6.79
C ARG A 50 5.78 -0.42 -5.94
N ILE A 51 5.46 -0.80 -4.70
CA ILE A 51 4.85 0.13 -3.74
C ILE A 51 5.91 1.16 -3.32
N VAL A 52 5.56 2.43 -3.46
CA VAL A 52 6.34 3.57 -2.98
C VAL A 52 5.51 4.32 -1.97
N CYS A 53 6.06 4.53 -0.79
CA CYS A 53 5.37 5.24 0.29
C CYS A 53 5.23 6.71 -0.03
N ASP A 54 4.05 7.26 0.20
CA ASP A 54 3.75 8.67 -0.03
C ASP A 54 2.80 9.16 1.07
N GLY A 55 3.12 10.33 1.62
CA GLY A 55 2.27 10.97 2.61
C GLY A 55 2.59 10.61 4.06
N ALA A 56 1.80 11.19 4.96
CA ALA A 56 2.00 11.07 6.40
C ALA A 56 1.79 9.64 6.88
N ARG A 57 2.59 9.22 7.84
CA ARG A 57 2.49 7.91 8.47
C ARG A 57 3.19 7.90 9.82
N LEU A 58 2.80 6.96 10.69
CA LEU A 58 3.50 6.75 11.95
C LEU A 58 4.84 6.06 11.67
N ALA A 59 5.85 6.38 12.48
CA ALA A 59 7.15 5.74 12.38
C ALA A 59 7.01 4.25 12.71
N CYS A 60 7.23 3.41 11.69
CA CYS A 60 7.14 1.98 11.82
C CYS A 60 7.91 1.35 10.66
N SER A 61 8.69 0.32 10.92
CA SER A 61 9.36 -0.41 9.86
C SER A 61 9.54 -1.87 10.25
N GLU A 62 9.62 -2.72 9.24
CA GLU A 62 9.90 -4.13 9.37
C GLU A 62 11.02 -4.45 8.41
N ASP A 63 12.18 -4.86 8.94
CA ASP A 63 13.39 -5.11 8.14
C ASP A 63 13.78 -3.92 7.25
N GLY A 64 13.64 -2.70 7.79
CA GLY A 64 13.98 -1.47 7.08
C GLY A 64 12.96 -1.03 6.05
N ARG A 65 11.81 -1.72 5.93
CA ARG A 65 10.74 -1.41 4.98
C ARG A 65 9.50 -0.96 5.75
N ARG A 66 8.89 0.12 5.29
CA ARG A 66 7.70 0.67 5.95
C ARG A 66 6.45 -0.06 5.50
N PRO A 67 5.46 -0.26 6.39
CA PRO A 67 4.17 -0.83 5.96
C PRO A 67 3.48 0.06 4.91
N ALA A 68 2.91 -0.58 3.89
CA ALA A 68 2.14 0.12 2.88
C ALA A 68 0.80 0.56 3.43
N LEU A 69 0.38 1.76 3.08
CA LEU A 69 -0.90 2.36 3.51
C LEU A 69 -1.72 2.75 2.28
N GLU A 70 -3.02 2.90 2.47
CA GLU A 70 -3.88 3.43 1.41
C GLU A 70 -3.36 4.79 0.93
N ASP A 71 -3.51 5.06 -0.35
CA ASP A 71 -2.98 6.24 -1.06
C ASP A 71 -1.46 6.23 -1.26
N ASP A 72 -0.74 5.18 -0.86
CA ASP A 72 0.62 4.98 -1.35
C ASP A 72 0.60 4.69 -2.85
N LEU A 73 1.74 4.82 -3.49
CA LEU A 73 1.83 4.78 -4.96
C LEU A 73 2.25 3.42 -5.47
N CYS A 74 1.74 3.06 -6.65
CA CYS A 74 2.27 1.98 -7.47
C CYS A 74 3.21 2.60 -8.50
N GLN A 75 4.51 2.44 -8.32
CA GLN A 75 5.49 2.93 -9.28
C GLN A 75 5.59 1.96 -10.45
N CYS A 76 4.95 2.32 -11.54
CA CYS A 76 4.92 1.56 -12.80
C CYS A 76 5.12 2.53 -13.97
N ASN A 77 4.65 2.18 -15.17
CA ASN A 77 4.79 3.06 -16.34
C ASN A 77 3.63 4.05 -16.51
N CYS A 78 2.70 4.07 -15.56
CA CYS A 78 1.60 5.02 -15.58
C CYS A 78 2.03 6.40 -15.06
N SER A 79 1.47 7.46 -15.64
CA SER A 79 1.66 8.84 -15.19
C SER A 79 0.32 9.55 -15.21
N PRO A 80 -0.20 10.00 -14.04
CA PRO A 80 0.38 9.85 -12.70
C PRO A 80 0.38 8.41 -12.21
N ALA A 81 1.21 8.14 -11.19
CA ALA A 81 1.29 6.81 -10.60
C ALA A 81 -0.05 6.43 -9.94
N PRO A 82 -0.55 5.20 -10.15
CA PRO A 82 -1.76 4.75 -9.48
C PRO A 82 -1.60 4.75 -7.96
N ARG A 83 -2.71 4.94 -7.25
CA ARG A 83 -2.74 4.91 -5.79
C ARG A 83 -3.34 3.61 -5.29
N LEU A 84 -2.81 3.12 -4.18
CA LEU A 84 -3.30 1.90 -3.56
C LEU A 84 -4.61 2.17 -2.82
N LEU A 85 -5.55 1.24 -2.96
CA LEU A 85 -6.86 1.26 -2.29
C LEU A 85 -6.87 0.17 -1.22
N ALA A 86 -7.27 0.52 0.00
CA ALA A 86 -7.33 -0.48 1.06
C ALA A 86 -8.48 -1.46 0.83
N SER A 87 -8.21 -2.75 1.02
CA SER A 87 -9.22 -3.81 0.92
C SER A 87 -9.79 -4.20 2.28
N GLN A 88 -9.30 -3.60 3.36
CA GLN A 88 -9.80 -3.77 4.71
C GLN A 88 -9.75 -2.42 5.44
N GLN A 89 -10.57 -2.23 6.45
CA GLN A 89 -10.64 -0.97 7.18
C GLN A 89 -10.51 -1.14 8.70
N ARG A 90 -10.24 -2.35 9.15
CA ARG A 90 -10.14 -2.68 10.55
C ARG A 90 -8.78 -2.29 11.14
N TYR A 91 -7.71 -2.46 10.35
CA TYR A 91 -6.33 -2.19 10.78
C TYR A 91 -5.82 -0.95 10.06
N ARG A 92 -5.42 0.07 10.84
CA ARG A 92 -5.10 1.39 10.30
C ARG A 92 -4.21 2.17 11.24
N GLN A 93 -3.57 3.18 10.70
CA GLN A 93 -2.89 4.20 11.48
C GLN A 93 -3.80 5.42 11.64
N TRP A 94 -3.85 5.97 12.83
CA TRP A 94 -4.51 7.24 13.08
C TRP A 94 -3.44 8.34 13.12
N LEU A 95 -3.64 9.36 12.28
CA LEU A 95 -2.67 10.42 12.07
C LEU A 95 -3.27 11.75 12.47
N ALA A 96 -2.46 12.60 13.13
CA ALA A 96 -2.86 13.98 13.38
C ALA A 96 -2.96 14.73 12.06
N GLU A 97 -4.04 15.49 11.88
CA GLU A 97 -4.18 16.32 10.70
C GLU A 97 -3.34 17.59 10.86
N PRO A 98 -2.79 18.12 9.74
CA PRO A 98 -2.09 19.40 9.78
C PRO A 98 -3.03 20.49 10.24
N ALA A 99 -2.53 21.37 11.07
CA ALA A 99 -3.28 22.53 11.54
C ALA A 99 -3.52 23.55 10.43
#